data_71034bcff1a6e418219b333ffbbfb093
#
_entry.id   71034bcff1a6e418219b333ffbbfb093
#
_cell.length_a   1.000
_cell.length_b   1.000
_cell.length_c   1.000
_cell.angle_alpha   90.00
_cell.angle_beta   90.00
_cell.angle_gamma   90.00
#
_symmetry.space_group_name_H-M   'P 1'
#
loop_
_entity.id
_entity.type
_entity.pdbx_description
1 polymer ?
#
loop_
_entity_poly.entity_id
_entity_poly.type
_entity_poly.pdbx_seq_one_letter_code
_entity_poly.pdbx_strand_id
1 'polypeptide(L)'
;MDQIEITIKHESIDGEAMFVVVQINGNDMPGILNVEAFFAIKQENELVPLFTCGCGDFGCGGYYVNISCNETGLILRNCHHRYIYSLPSEFEYQLEWQQVRSIAEEIITYLEKIQKRNPKAYVTTGYGGENLIDYLTDFRQSFLMIPR
;
A
#
# COMPACT_ATOMS: atom_id res chain seq x y z
N MET A 1 17.31 0.29 -11.25
CA MET A 1 16.06 0.54 -10.51
C MET A 1 15.59 -0.72 -9.82
N ASP A 2 15.06 -0.55 -8.64
CA ASP A 2 14.52 -1.67 -7.88
C ASP A 2 13.24 -2.19 -8.53
N GLN A 3 12.99 -3.48 -8.41
CA GLN A 3 11.80 -4.13 -8.96
C GLN A 3 10.80 -4.38 -7.85
N ILE A 4 9.61 -3.81 -7.99
CA ILE A 4 8.53 -4.02 -7.04
C ILE A 4 7.45 -4.89 -7.67
N GLU A 5 6.97 -5.86 -6.90
CA GLU A 5 5.85 -6.70 -7.25
C GLU A 5 4.88 -6.76 -6.10
N ILE A 6 3.62 -6.91 -6.42
CA ILE A 6 2.60 -7.12 -5.40
C ILE A 6 1.89 -8.44 -5.62
N THR A 7 1.44 -9.02 -4.52
CA THR A 7 0.53 -10.17 -4.53
C THR A 7 -0.73 -9.76 -3.79
N ILE A 8 -1.85 -9.85 -4.46
CA ILE A 8 -3.14 -9.54 -3.85
C ILE A 8 -3.73 -10.84 -3.35
N LYS A 9 -4.00 -10.90 -2.04
CA LYS A 9 -4.59 -12.06 -1.38
C LYS A 9 -6.00 -11.76 -0.93
N HIS A 10 -6.80 -12.81 -0.86
CA HIS A 10 -8.20 -12.74 -0.57
C HIS A 10 -8.54 -13.65 0.60
N GLU A 11 -9.26 -13.14 1.58
CA GLU A 11 -9.73 -13.92 2.73
C GLU A 11 -11.25 -13.82 2.85
N SER A 12 -11.86 -14.93 3.27
CA SER A 12 -13.32 -15.04 3.43
C SER A 12 -13.70 -15.30 4.89
N ILE A 13 -12.99 -14.72 5.83
CA ILE A 13 -13.30 -14.79 7.27
C ILE A 13 -14.07 -13.53 7.63
N ASP A 14 -15.27 -13.70 8.21
CA ASP A 14 -16.15 -12.58 8.61
C ASP A 14 -16.48 -11.59 7.49
N GLY A 15 -16.60 -12.11 6.28
CA GLY A 15 -16.81 -11.31 5.08
C GLY A 15 -15.66 -11.44 4.11
N GLU A 16 -15.82 -10.86 2.94
CA GLU A 16 -14.81 -10.92 1.88
C GLU A 16 -13.85 -9.74 2.02
N ALA A 17 -12.59 -10.03 2.29
CA ALA A 17 -11.54 -9.02 2.43
C ALA A 17 -10.37 -9.30 1.50
N MET A 18 -9.70 -8.24 1.05
CA MET A 18 -8.43 -8.36 0.34
C MET A 18 -7.31 -7.65 1.09
N PHE A 19 -6.10 -8.14 0.90
CA PHE A 19 -4.90 -7.45 1.37
C PHE A 19 -3.76 -7.63 0.37
N VAL A 20 -2.80 -6.73 0.43
CA VAL A 20 -1.71 -6.66 -0.54
C VAL A 20 -0.38 -6.92 0.15
N VAL A 21 0.37 -7.88 -0.39
CA VAL A 21 1.73 -8.18 0.04
C VAL A 21 2.71 -7.61 -0.98
N VAL A 22 3.74 -6.93 -0.52
CA VAL A 22 4.72 -6.27 -1.37
C VAL A 22 6.05 -7.03 -1.34
N GLN A 23 6.62 -7.23 -2.51
CA GLN A 23 7.97 -7.76 -2.68
C GLN A 23 8.82 -6.73 -3.43
N ILE A 24 10.02 -6.48 -2.95
CA ILE A 24 10.97 -5.62 -3.64
C ILE A 24 12.24 -6.43 -3.88
N ASN A 25 12.65 -6.53 -5.15
CA ASN A 25 13.79 -7.33 -5.59
C ASN A 25 13.68 -8.80 -5.14
N GLY A 26 12.45 -9.34 -5.12
CA GLY A 26 12.19 -10.71 -4.71
C GLY A 26 12.11 -10.95 -3.20
N ASN A 27 12.30 -9.91 -2.38
CA ASN A 27 12.23 -10.01 -0.92
C ASN A 27 10.91 -9.47 -0.41
N ASP A 28 10.26 -10.23 0.46
CA ASP A 28 9.01 -9.80 1.10
C ASP A 28 9.26 -8.61 2.01
N MET A 29 8.45 -7.57 1.85
CA MET A 29 8.36 -6.51 2.85
C MET A 29 7.50 -7.03 4.02
N PRO A 30 7.93 -6.83 5.28
CA PRO A 30 7.16 -7.29 6.42
C PRO A 30 5.79 -6.63 6.50
N GLY A 31 4.77 -7.39 6.88
CA GLY A 31 3.41 -6.90 7.00
C GLY A 31 2.67 -6.83 5.67
N ILE A 32 1.57 -6.12 5.66
CA ILE A 32 0.75 -5.89 4.47
C ILE A 32 0.74 -4.40 4.12
N LEU A 33 0.52 -4.10 2.84
CA LEU A 33 0.44 -2.71 2.39
C LEU A 33 -0.80 -2.03 2.95
N ASN A 34 -0.61 -0.87 3.57
CA ASN A 34 -1.71 0.03 3.90
C ASN A 34 -2.13 0.73 2.60
N VAL A 35 -3.15 0.20 1.95
CA VAL A 35 -3.58 0.65 0.63
C VAL A 35 -4.04 2.12 0.67
N GLU A 36 -4.73 2.50 1.72
CA GLU A 36 -5.16 3.89 1.91
C GLU A 36 -3.97 4.84 1.99
N ALA A 37 -2.96 4.48 2.78
CA ALA A 37 -1.75 5.29 2.89
C ALA A 37 -0.98 5.36 1.57
N PHE A 38 -0.93 4.26 0.83
CA PHE A 38 -0.29 4.22 -0.49
C PHE A 38 -0.92 5.23 -1.46
N PHE A 39 -2.24 5.26 -1.54
CA PHE A 39 -2.94 6.22 -2.41
C PHE A 39 -2.92 7.65 -1.88
N ALA A 40 -2.59 7.85 -0.61
CA ALA A 40 -2.48 9.17 0.01
C ALA A 40 -1.08 9.78 -0.08
N ILE A 41 -0.10 9.09 -0.69
CA ILE A 41 1.26 9.61 -0.85
C ILE A 41 1.23 10.91 -1.65
N LYS A 42 1.78 11.97 -1.03
CA LYS A 42 1.94 13.27 -1.69
C LYS A 42 3.32 13.38 -2.30
N GLN A 43 3.47 14.28 -3.27
CA GLN A 43 4.77 14.49 -3.95
C GLN A 43 5.75 15.32 -3.11
N GLU A 44 5.68 15.19 -1.81
CA GLU A 44 6.57 15.84 -0.86
C GLU A 44 7.25 14.76 -0.01
N ASN A 45 8.38 15.12 0.58
CA ASN A 45 9.05 14.21 1.51
C ASN A 45 8.15 14.02 2.74
N GLU A 46 7.79 12.79 3.04
CA GLU A 46 6.89 12.51 4.14
C GLU A 46 7.16 11.16 4.80
N LEU A 47 6.69 11.07 6.02
CA LEU A 47 6.68 9.85 6.80
C LEU A 47 5.32 9.19 6.64
N VAL A 48 5.28 8.00 6.04
CA VAL A 48 4.04 7.34 5.65
C VAL A 48 3.88 6.03 6.41
N PRO A 49 2.71 5.79 7.06
CA PRO A 49 2.41 4.51 7.71
C PRO A 49 2.06 3.44 6.66
N LEU A 50 3.05 3.04 5.87
CA LEU A 50 2.85 2.29 4.64
C LEU A 50 2.53 0.81 4.86
N PHE A 51 2.99 0.23 5.95
CA PHE A 51 2.78 -1.19 6.23
C PHE A 51 2.13 -1.40 7.59
N THR A 52 1.20 -2.35 7.64
CA THR A 52 0.49 -2.74 8.84
C THR A 52 0.71 -4.23 9.15
N CYS A 53 0.28 -4.69 10.32
CA CYS A 53 0.24 -6.12 10.57
C CYS A 53 -0.88 -6.78 9.74
N GLY A 54 -0.91 -8.11 9.72
CA GLY A 54 -1.90 -8.86 8.93
C GLY A 54 -3.36 -8.61 9.31
N CYS A 55 -3.64 -7.99 10.46
CA CYS A 55 -5.00 -7.61 10.84
C CYS A 55 -5.46 -6.27 10.23
N GLY A 56 -4.55 -5.55 9.58
CA GLY A 56 -4.84 -4.26 8.98
C GLY A 56 -4.80 -3.08 9.94
N ASP A 57 -4.52 -3.30 11.20
CA ASP A 57 -4.40 -2.25 12.21
C ASP A 57 -2.93 -1.83 12.35
N PHE A 58 -2.65 -0.58 12.01
CA PHE A 58 -1.31 -0.02 12.12
C PHE A 58 -0.75 -0.11 13.55
N GLY A 59 -1.57 0.13 14.55
CA GLY A 59 -1.16 0.08 15.95
C GLY A 59 -0.77 -1.30 16.46
N CYS A 60 -1.15 -2.36 15.74
CA CYS A 60 -0.85 -3.74 16.11
C CYS A 60 0.58 -4.16 15.71
N GLY A 61 1.11 -3.66 14.61
CA GLY A 61 2.43 -4.09 14.13
C GLY A 61 2.90 -3.37 12.89
N GLY A 62 2.41 -2.15 12.67
CA GLY A 62 2.79 -1.36 11.52
C GLY A 62 4.10 -0.61 11.70
N TYR A 63 4.63 -0.12 10.60
CA TYR A 63 5.81 0.75 10.63
C TYR A 63 5.73 1.84 9.58
N TYR A 64 6.38 2.95 9.89
CA TYR A 64 6.50 4.07 8.96
C TYR A 64 7.63 3.84 7.97
N VAL A 65 7.43 4.36 6.77
CA VAL A 65 8.47 4.43 5.73
C VAL A 65 8.67 5.90 5.38
N ASN A 66 9.93 6.30 5.25
CA ASN A 66 10.25 7.65 4.78
C ASN A 66 10.20 7.64 3.25
N ILE A 67 9.33 8.46 2.69
CA ILE A 67 9.12 8.54 1.24
C ILE A 67 9.53 9.90 0.73
N SER A 68 10.43 9.90 -0.25
CA SER A 68 10.82 11.08 -1.00
C SER A 68 10.36 10.91 -2.45
N CYS A 69 9.93 11.99 -3.07
CA CYS A 69 9.51 12.00 -4.47
C CYS A 69 10.44 12.88 -5.29
N ASN A 70 10.73 12.46 -6.50
CA ASN A 70 11.46 13.26 -7.50
C ASN A 70 10.84 13.05 -8.87
N GLU A 71 11.46 13.61 -9.92
CA GLU A 71 10.97 13.48 -11.29
C GLU A 71 10.93 12.04 -11.78
N THR A 72 11.82 11.19 -11.26
CA THR A 72 11.96 9.79 -11.69
C THR A 72 10.97 8.86 -10.99
N GLY A 73 10.66 9.12 -9.73
CA GLY A 73 9.78 8.26 -8.97
C GLY A 73 9.85 8.47 -7.47
N LEU A 74 9.65 7.37 -6.74
CA LEU A 74 9.68 7.34 -5.29
C LEU A 74 10.99 6.77 -4.78
N ILE A 75 11.48 7.32 -3.68
CA ILE A 75 12.57 6.73 -2.91
C ILE A 75 12.00 6.33 -1.56
N LEU A 76 12.10 5.05 -1.24
CA LEU A 76 11.60 4.46 0.00
C LEU A 76 12.79 4.17 0.91
N ARG A 77 12.77 4.72 2.12
CA ARG A 77 13.80 4.45 3.12
C ARG A 77 13.16 3.98 4.41
N ASN A 78 13.84 3.11 5.14
CA ASN A 78 13.39 2.77 6.47
C ASN A 78 13.44 4.00 7.36
N CYS A 79 12.49 4.08 8.27
CA CYS A 79 12.44 5.15 9.24
C CYS A 79 13.03 4.68 10.57
N HIS A 80 13.92 5.49 11.16
CA HIS A 80 14.54 5.20 12.45
C HIS A 80 13.67 5.58 13.64
N HIS A 81 12.39 5.91 13.42
CA HIS A 81 11.48 6.15 14.52
C HIS A 81 11.23 4.89 15.32
N ARG A 82 11.44 4.98 16.62
CA ARG A 82 11.38 3.88 17.58
C ARG A 82 9.95 3.40 17.87
N TYR A 83 9.10 3.27 16.88
CA TYR A 83 7.77 2.74 17.17
C TYR A 83 7.75 1.23 17.08
N ILE A 84 7.73 0.64 18.24
CA ILE A 84 7.06 -0.56 18.70
C ILE A 84 7.56 -1.90 18.14
N TYR A 85 8.07 -1.99 16.91
CA TYR A 85 8.50 -3.27 16.33
C TYR A 85 9.85 -3.15 15.66
N SER A 86 10.58 -4.26 15.68
CA SER A 86 11.84 -4.38 14.96
C SER A 86 11.65 -4.00 13.50
N LEU A 87 12.10 -2.81 13.14
CA LEU A 87 12.15 -2.39 11.75
C LEU A 87 12.99 -3.40 10.97
N PRO A 88 12.62 -3.69 9.71
CA PRO A 88 13.52 -4.43 8.85
C PRO A 88 14.88 -3.73 8.81
N SER A 89 15.93 -4.50 8.52
CA SER A 89 17.26 -3.97 8.28
C SER A 89 17.20 -2.75 7.35
N GLU A 90 18.16 -1.85 7.49
CA GLU A 90 18.21 -0.65 6.65
C GLU A 90 17.98 -0.96 5.17
N PHE A 91 17.11 -0.19 4.55
CA PHE A 91 16.84 -0.31 3.12
C PHE A 91 16.69 1.06 2.47
N GLU A 92 16.99 1.12 1.19
CA GLU A 92 16.69 2.23 0.33
C GLU A 92 16.30 1.66 -1.03
N TYR A 93 15.05 1.91 -1.44
CA TYR A 93 14.54 1.44 -2.72
C TYR A 93 14.11 2.61 -3.58
N GLN A 94 14.36 2.51 -4.89
CA GLN A 94 13.97 3.51 -5.87
C GLN A 94 12.98 2.89 -6.85
N LEU A 95 11.79 3.46 -6.94
CA LEU A 95 10.71 2.98 -7.79
C LEU A 95 10.38 4.04 -8.84
N GLU A 96 10.35 3.66 -10.10
CA GLU A 96 9.92 4.57 -11.17
C GLU A 96 8.42 4.84 -11.10
N TRP A 97 8.00 6.00 -11.54
CA TRP A 97 6.58 6.35 -11.57
C TRP A 97 5.74 5.34 -12.34
N GLN A 98 6.28 4.76 -13.41
CA GLN A 98 5.59 3.73 -14.17
C GLN A 98 5.28 2.50 -13.30
N GLN A 99 6.21 2.09 -12.46
CA GLN A 99 5.98 0.98 -11.52
C GLN A 99 4.91 1.32 -10.49
N VAL A 100 4.95 2.54 -9.94
CA VAL A 100 3.96 3.02 -8.98
C VAL A 100 2.57 3.03 -9.62
N ARG A 101 2.46 3.53 -10.85
CA ARG A 101 1.20 3.53 -11.60
C ARG A 101 0.70 2.11 -11.87
N SER A 102 1.58 1.20 -12.24
CA SER A 102 1.21 -0.20 -12.51
C SER A 102 0.64 -0.88 -11.26
N ILE A 103 1.24 -0.65 -10.11
CA ILE A 103 0.75 -1.19 -8.84
C ILE A 103 -0.61 -0.58 -8.50
N ALA A 104 -0.75 0.73 -8.61
CA ALA A 104 -2.01 1.41 -8.33
C ALA A 104 -3.14 0.89 -9.24
N GLU A 105 -2.85 0.73 -10.53
CA GLU A 105 -3.81 0.21 -11.50
C GLU A 105 -4.22 -1.23 -11.18
N GLU A 106 -3.27 -2.07 -10.80
CA GLU A 106 -3.52 -3.46 -10.43
C GLU A 106 -4.43 -3.54 -9.20
N ILE A 107 -4.19 -2.73 -8.19
CA ILE A 107 -5.02 -2.67 -6.99
C ILE A 107 -6.43 -2.21 -7.32
N ILE A 108 -6.57 -1.13 -8.07
CA ILE A 108 -7.88 -0.58 -8.47
C ILE A 108 -8.66 -1.60 -9.29
N THR A 109 -8.03 -2.23 -10.28
CA THR A 109 -8.67 -3.23 -11.13
C THR A 109 -9.20 -4.40 -10.31
N TYR A 110 -8.42 -4.87 -9.35
CA TYR A 110 -8.84 -5.96 -8.47
C TYR A 110 -10.01 -5.57 -7.58
N LEU A 111 -9.97 -4.36 -7.01
CA LEU A 111 -11.06 -3.84 -6.18
C LEU A 111 -12.36 -3.67 -6.97
N GLU A 112 -12.27 -3.24 -8.21
CA GLU A 112 -13.43 -3.12 -9.10
C GLU A 112 -14.08 -4.48 -9.35
N LYS A 113 -13.29 -5.51 -9.56
CA LYS A 113 -13.80 -6.88 -9.75
C LYS A 113 -14.50 -7.39 -8.50
N ILE A 114 -13.91 -7.18 -7.33
CA ILE A 114 -14.53 -7.60 -6.08
C ILE A 114 -15.82 -6.85 -5.83
N GLN A 115 -15.84 -5.55 -6.05
CA GLN A 115 -17.03 -4.73 -5.84
C GLN A 115 -18.22 -5.18 -6.70
N LYS A 116 -17.98 -5.54 -7.95
CA LYS A 116 -19.03 -6.05 -8.85
C LYS A 116 -19.60 -7.36 -8.35
N ARG A 117 -18.76 -8.24 -7.81
CA ARG A 117 -19.15 -9.55 -7.32
C ARG A 117 -19.78 -9.47 -5.93
N ASN A 118 -19.22 -8.63 -5.06
CA ASN A 118 -19.67 -8.49 -3.67
C ASN A 118 -19.52 -7.03 -3.20
N PRO A 119 -20.60 -6.23 -3.27
CA PRO A 119 -20.56 -4.83 -2.84
C PRO A 119 -20.24 -4.63 -1.37
N LYS A 120 -20.32 -5.68 -0.56
CA LYS A 120 -20.00 -5.64 0.87
C LYS A 120 -18.55 -6.00 1.20
N ALA A 121 -17.76 -6.35 0.18
CA ALA A 121 -16.34 -6.64 0.38
C ALA A 121 -15.59 -5.40 0.86
N TYR A 122 -14.48 -5.60 1.54
CA TYR A 122 -13.69 -4.50 2.06
C TYR A 122 -12.18 -4.74 1.87
N VAL A 123 -11.41 -3.67 1.98
CA VAL A 123 -9.95 -3.73 1.95
C VAL A 123 -9.44 -3.71 3.38
N THR A 124 -8.50 -4.59 3.69
CA THR A 124 -7.80 -4.52 4.96
C THR A 124 -6.80 -3.36 4.90
N THR A 125 -7.12 -2.29 5.61
CA THR A 125 -6.28 -1.10 5.75
C THR A 125 -5.93 -0.88 7.21
N GLY A 126 -5.11 0.12 7.50
CA GLY A 126 -4.74 0.44 8.87
C GLY A 126 -5.89 0.88 9.79
N TYR A 127 -7.11 1.06 9.29
CA TYR A 127 -8.24 1.60 10.06
C TYR A 127 -9.52 0.77 9.95
N GLY A 128 -9.43 -0.48 9.51
CA GLY A 128 -10.57 -1.37 9.41
C GLY A 128 -11.39 -1.17 8.14
N GLY A 129 -12.37 -2.05 7.96
CA GLY A 129 -13.11 -2.13 6.69
C GLY A 129 -14.11 -1.03 6.47
N GLU A 130 -13.80 -0.07 5.63
CA GLU A 130 -14.77 0.86 5.10
C GLU A 130 -15.33 0.37 3.75
N ASN A 131 -16.37 1.02 3.29
CA ASN A 131 -17.06 0.66 2.07
C ASN A 131 -16.15 0.82 0.85
N LEU A 132 -16.02 -0.22 0.03
CA LEU A 132 -15.21 -0.22 -1.17
C LEU A 132 -15.56 0.89 -2.16
N ILE A 133 -16.84 1.27 -2.24
CA ILE A 133 -17.28 2.31 -3.17
C ILE A 133 -16.58 3.63 -2.89
N ASP A 134 -16.53 4.01 -1.62
CA ASP A 134 -15.91 5.28 -1.21
C ASP A 134 -14.40 5.25 -1.47
N TYR A 135 -13.74 4.16 -1.12
CA TYR A 135 -12.31 3.98 -1.40
C TYR A 135 -12.00 4.05 -2.89
N LEU A 136 -12.77 3.37 -3.72
CA LEU A 136 -12.51 3.33 -5.16
C LEU A 136 -12.58 4.72 -5.79
N THR A 137 -13.52 5.55 -5.36
CA THR A 137 -13.62 6.93 -5.85
C THR A 137 -12.35 7.70 -5.53
N ASP A 138 -11.89 7.64 -4.29
CA ASP A 138 -10.69 8.33 -3.83
C ASP A 138 -9.42 7.79 -4.51
N PHE A 139 -9.32 6.48 -4.65
CA PHE A 139 -8.15 5.84 -5.28
C PHE A 139 -8.04 6.17 -6.76
N ARG A 140 -9.16 6.24 -7.48
CA ARG A 140 -9.15 6.65 -8.89
C ARG A 140 -8.67 8.08 -9.06
N GLN A 141 -9.10 8.98 -8.18
CA GLN A 141 -8.63 10.37 -8.19
C GLN A 141 -7.13 10.44 -7.90
N SER A 142 -6.66 9.71 -6.89
CA SER A 142 -5.24 9.65 -6.55
C SER A 142 -4.40 9.08 -7.69
N PHE A 143 -4.91 8.05 -8.37
CA PHE A 143 -4.25 7.45 -9.52
C PHE A 143 -3.99 8.48 -10.63
N LEU A 144 -4.96 9.35 -10.90
CA LEU A 144 -4.81 10.40 -11.92
C LEU A 144 -3.72 11.42 -11.57
N MET A 145 -3.38 11.55 -10.30
CA MET A 145 -2.35 12.47 -9.81
C MET A 145 -0.95 11.87 -9.84
N ILE A 146 -0.80 10.57 -10.06
CA ILE A 146 0.51 9.93 -10.17
C ILE A 146 1.19 10.39 -11.46
N PRO A 147 2.44 10.86 -11.41
CA PRO A 147 3.17 11.30 -12.61
C PRO A 147 3.29 10.20 -13.67
N ARG A 148 3.26 10.63 -14.91
CA ARG A 148 3.45 9.74 -16.08
C ARG A 148 4.87 9.76 -16.56
#